data_cb3fbb51439b97144e6ff2d3eaabf671
#
_entry.id   cb3fbb51439b97144e6ff2d3eaabf671
#
_cell.length_a   1.000
_cell.length_b   1.000
_cell.length_c   1.000
_cell.angle_alpha   90.00
_cell.angle_beta   90.00
_cell.angle_gamma   90.00
#
_symmetry.space_group_name_H-M   'P 1'
#
loop_
_entity.id
_entity.type
_entity.pdbx_description
1 polymer ?
#
loop_
_entity_poly.entity_id
_entity_poly.type
_entity_poly.pdbx_seq_one_letter_code
_entity_poly.pdbx_strand_id
1 'polypeptide(L)'
;MLPYDDIYEVKDVVIGDYVWIGADVTIMPGVHIGEGAVIAACSCVTKDVPPLALVGGCPAKVIKSRDKETYERLKKEEKVYLTMKRLGKTITNEKERIQYNT
;
A
#
# COMPACT_ATOMS: atom_id res chain seq x y z
N MET A 1 11.18 23.42 -17.12
CA MET A 1 10.77 24.10 -15.88
C MET A 1 11.99 24.36 -15.01
N LEU A 2 12.16 25.55 -14.58
CA LEU A 2 13.20 25.87 -13.62
C LEU A 2 12.75 25.40 -12.24
N PRO A 3 13.62 24.79 -11.44
CA PRO A 3 13.24 24.31 -10.11
C PRO A 3 12.80 25.42 -9.14
N TYR A 4 13.04 26.64 -9.48
CA TYR A 4 12.67 27.80 -8.64
C TYR A 4 11.56 28.64 -9.26
N ASP A 5 10.80 28.06 -10.16
CA ASP A 5 9.64 28.73 -10.74
C ASP A 5 8.61 28.95 -9.64
N ASP A 6 8.07 30.18 -9.58
CA ASP A 6 7.03 30.51 -8.63
C ASP A 6 5.70 29.81 -8.92
N ILE A 7 5.56 29.28 -10.12
CA ILE A 7 4.37 28.57 -10.54
C ILE A 7 4.65 27.07 -10.49
N TYR A 8 4.26 26.44 -9.39
CA TYR A 8 4.26 24.99 -9.33
C TYR A 8 2.90 24.51 -8.83
N GLU A 9 2.49 23.39 -9.38
CA GLU A 9 1.25 22.76 -8.96
C GLU A 9 1.47 21.86 -7.77
N VAL A 10 0.68 22.06 -6.73
CA VAL A 10 0.64 21.14 -5.59
C VAL A 10 -0.52 20.18 -5.83
N LYS A 11 -0.21 18.92 -6.00
CA LYS A 11 -1.20 17.88 -6.22
C LYS A 11 -1.14 16.87 -5.10
N ASP A 12 -2.29 16.50 -4.59
CA ASP A 12 -2.38 15.51 -3.53
C ASP A 12 -2.05 14.11 -4.05
N VAL A 13 -1.39 13.34 -3.18
CA VAL A 13 -1.24 11.91 -3.38
C VAL A 13 -2.41 11.22 -2.68
N VAL A 14 -3.10 10.35 -3.40
CA VAL A 14 -4.22 9.58 -2.84
C VAL A 14 -3.79 8.13 -2.71
N ILE A 15 -3.85 7.61 -1.50
CA ILE A 15 -3.48 6.23 -1.21
C ILE A 15 -4.71 5.49 -0.73
N GLY A 16 -5.08 4.43 -1.44
CA GLY A 16 -6.22 3.61 -1.08
C GLY A 16 -5.99 2.78 0.20
N ASP A 17 -6.99 2.03 0.58
CA ASP A 17 -6.94 1.20 1.79
C ASP A 17 -6.04 -0.01 1.58
N TYR A 18 -5.42 -0.47 2.68
CA TYR A 18 -4.61 -1.69 2.70
C TYR A 18 -3.43 -1.68 1.72
N VAL A 19 -2.89 -0.50 1.45
CA VAL A 19 -1.69 -0.36 0.63
C VAL A 19 -0.46 -0.62 1.49
N TRP A 20 0.47 -1.40 0.96
CA TRP A 20 1.76 -1.62 1.60
C TRP A 20 2.83 -0.82 0.86
N ILE A 21 3.55 0.01 1.58
CA ILE A 21 4.63 0.83 1.02
C ILE A 21 5.93 0.45 1.71
N GLY A 22 6.89 -0.03 0.94
CA GLY A 22 8.21 -0.35 1.45
C GLY A 22 9.00 0.88 1.87
N ALA A 23 10.20 0.67 2.40
CA ALA A 23 11.05 1.76 2.85
C ALA A 23 11.60 2.58 1.67
N ASP A 24 11.84 3.86 1.94
CA ASP A 24 12.48 4.77 0.99
C ASP A 24 11.78 4.87 -0.38
N VAL A 25 10.46 4.81 -0.36
CA VAL A 25 9.65 4.98 -1.57
C VAL A 25 9.37 6.46 -1.80
N THR A 26 9.53 6.88 -3.03
CA THR A 26 9.17 8.23 -3.47
C THR A 26 7.91 8.16 -4.31
N ILE A 27 6.91 8.96 -3.96
CA ILE A 27 5.64 9.03 -4.71
C ILE A 27 5.50 10.44 -5.24
N MET A 28 5.34 10.56 -6.55
CA MET A 28 5.24 11.87 -7.20
C MET A 28 3.86 12.50 -6.96
N PRO A 29 3.79 13.82 -6.95
CA PRO A 29 2.51 14.52 -6.76
C PRO A 29 1.46 14.10 -7.78
N GLY A 30 0.22 13.99 -7.34
CA GLY A 30 -0.91 13.65 -8.19
C GLY A 30 -1.11 12.15 -8.44
N VAL A 31 -0.24 11.30 -7.90
CA VAL A 31 -0.36 9.85 -8.07
C VAL A 31 -1.48 9.30 -7.19
N HIS A 32 -2.26 8.38 -7.75
CA HIS A 32 -3.29 7.65 -7.02
C HIS A 32 -2.85 6.19 -6.92
N ILE A 33 -2.84 5.66 -5.71
CA ILE A 33 -2.46 4.26 -5.46
C ILE A 33 -3.71 3.49 -5.07
N GLY A 34 -4.03 2.47 -5.86
CA GLY A 34 -5.25 1.70 -5.67
C GLY A 34 -5.22 0.78 -4.45
N GLU A 35 -6.39 0.39 -3.99
CA GLU A 35 -6.56 -0.45 -2.82
C GLU A 35 -5.75 -1.74 -2.91
N GLY A 36 -5.08 -2.08 -1.83
CA GLY A 36 -4.36 -3.35 -1.74
C GLY A 36 -3.07 -3.42 -2.55
N ALA A 37 -2.65 -2.32 -3.16
CA ALA A 37 -1.39 -2.31 -3.90
C ALA A 37 -0.19 -2.47 -2.98
N VAL A 38 0.89 -2.99 -3.53
CA VAL A 38 2.16 -3.16 -2.81
C VAL A 38 3.25 -2.43 -3.60
N ILE A 39 3.97 -1.57 -2.92
CA ILE A 39 5.06 -0.82 -3.52
C ILE A 39 6.38 -1.28 -2.90
N ALA A 40 7.24 -1.84 -3.72
CA ALA A 40 8.53 -2.35 -3.26
C ALA A 40 9.43 -1.23 -2.75
N ALA A 41 10.32 -1.56 -1.83
CA ALA A 41 11.26 -0.59 -1.26
C ALA A 41 12.11 0.08 -2.34
N CYS A 42 12.48 1.33 -2.10
CA CYS A 42 13.32 2.14 -2.99
C CYS A 42 12.72 2.40 -4.37
N SER A 43 11.40 2.32 -4.49
CA SER A 43 10.70 2.60 -5.75
C SER A 43 10.42 4.09 -5.92
N CYS A 44 10.30 4.51 -7.18
CA CYS A 44 9.85 5.85 -7.54
C CYS A 44 8.54 5.75 -8.30
N VAL A 45 7.44 6.06 -7.65
CA VAL A 45 6.11 5.94 -8.25
C VAL A 45 5.79 7.22 -9.00
N THR A 46 5.73 7.14 -10.31
CA THR A 46 5.52 8.29 -11.20
C THR A 46 4.16 8.29 -11.88
N LYS A 47 3.44 7.19 -11.82
CA LYS A 47 2.13 7.02 -12.43
C LYS A 47 1.19 6.34 -11.44
N ASP A 48 -0.10 6.45 -11.69
CA ASP A 48 -1.10 5.78 -10.88
C ASP A 48 -0.85 4.27 -10.82
N VAL A 49 -1.12 3.71 -9.64
CA VAL A 49 -0.94 2.28 -9.39
C VAL A 49 -2.30 1.61 -9.34
N PRO A 50 -2.56 0.61 -10.18
CA PRO A 50 -3.83 -0.12 -10.14
C PRO A 50 -4.06 -0.83 -8.81
N PRO A 51 -5.31 -1.07 -8.43
CA PRO A 51 -5.60 -1.89 -7.24
C PRO A 51 -4.93 -3.26 -7.34
N LEU A 52 -4.47 -3.76 -6.20
CA LEU A 52 -3.86 -5.09 -6.06
C LEU A 52 -2.57 -5.31 -6.89
N ALA A 53 -2.00 -4.24 -7.43
CA ALA A 53 -0.77 -4.36 -8.19
C ALA A 53 0.46 -4.37 -7.27
N LEU A 54 1.43 -5.19 -7.60
CA LEU A 54 2.77 -5.11 -7.01
C LEU A 54 3.65 -4.34 -7.98
N VAL A 55 4.14 -3.21 -7.54
CA VAL A 55 5.00 -2.36 -8.37
C VAL A 55 6.38 -2.19 -7.74
N GLY A 56 7.37 -1.94 -8.57
CA GLY A 56 8.73 -1.71 -8.09
C GLY A 56 9.60 -1.08 -9.15
N GLY A 57 10.71 -0.54 -8.71
CA GLY A 57 11.71 0.09 -9.56
C GLY A 57 11.59 1.61 -9.63
N CYS A 58 12.45 2.21 -10.41
CA CYS A 58 12.45 3.65 -10.66
C CYS A 58 12.70 3.89 -12.17
N PRO A 59 11.66 4.28 -12.93
CA PRO A 59 10.26 4.44 -12.52
C PRO A 59 9.60 3.11 -12.18
N ALA A 60 8.68 3.13 -11.21
CA ALA A 60 8.01 1.92 -10.78
C ALA A 60 7.11 1.36 -11.87
N LYS A 61 7.17 0.05 -12.04
CA LYS A 61 6.37 -0.68 -13.04
C LYS A 61 5.67 -1.85 -12.36
N VAL A 62 4.53 -2.24 -12.91
CA VAL A 62 3.79 -3.39 -12.40
C VAL A 62 4.61 -4.66 -12.62
N ILE A 63 4.92 -5.34 -11.52
CA ILE A 63 5.65 -6.62 -11.55
C ILE A 63 4.66 -7.77 -11.67
N LYS A 64 3.60 -7.74 -10.87
CA LYS A 64 2.52 -8.72 -10.90
C LYS A 64 1.30 -8.16 -10.18
N SER A 65 0.18 -8.83 -10.31
CA SER A 65 -1.03 -8.52 -9.56
C SER A 65 -1.22 -9.54 -8.44
N ARG A 66 -1.76 -9.08 -7.31
CA ARG A 66 -2.09 -9.96 -6.20
C ARG A 66 -3.32 -10.78 -6.53
N ASP A 67 -3.42 -11.97 -5.92
CA ASP A 67 -4.62 -12.78 -6.04
C ASP A 67 -5.77 -12.12 -5.26
N LYS A 68 -6.84 -11.80 -5.97
CA LYS A 68 -8.00 -11.12 -5.40
C LYS A 68 -8.66 -11.93 -4.29
N GLU A 69 -8.79 -13.23 -4.46
CA GLU A 69 -9.42 -14.07 -3.45
C GLU A 69 -8.59 -14.12 -2.17
N THR A 70 -7.29 -14.29 -2.29
CA THR A 70 -6.38 -14.27 -1.15
C THR A 70 -6.42 -12.92 -0.45
N TYR A 71 -6.42 -11.84 -1.21
CA TYR A 71 -6.50 -10.50 -0.66
C TYR A 71 -7.79 -10.28 0.12
N GLU A 72 -8.93 -10.65 -0.43
CA GLU A 72 -10.23 -10.50 0.23
C GLU A 72 -10.30 -11.32 1.51
N ARG A 73 -9.76 -12.52 1.49
CA ARG A 73 -9.70 -13.37 2.69
C ARG A 73 -8.87 -12.73 3.78
N LEU A 74 -7.67 -12.26 3.46
CA LEU A 74 -6.78 -11.61 4.42
C LEU A 74 -7.41 -10.34 4.98
N LYS A 75 -8.10 -9.59 4.16
CA LYS A 75 -8.82 -8.39 4.57
C LYS A 75 -9.90 -8.71 5.60
N LYS A 76 -10.65 -9.79 5.40
CA LYS A 76 -11.67 -10.24 6.36
C LYS A 76 -11.03 -10.67 7.67
N GLU A 77 -9.95 -11.43 7.61
CA GLU A 77 -9.23 -11.89 8.78
C GLU A 77 -8.69 -10.71 9.59
N GLU A 78 -8.17 -9.70 8.95
CA GLU A 78 -7.71 -8.49 9.61
C GLU A 78 -8.84 -7.76 10.32
N LYS A 79 -9.99 -7.65 9.70
CA LYS A 79 -11.17 -7.04 10.33
C LYS A 79 -11.60 -7.79 11.59
N VAL A 80 -11.60 -9.11 11.54
CA VAL A 80 -11.92 -9.95 12.70
C VAL A 80 -10.89 -9.70 13.82
N TYR A 81 -9.63 -9.69 13.48
CA TYR A 81 -8.55 -9.42 14.44
C TYR A 81 -8.74 -8.06 15.15
N LEU A 82 -8.97 -7.01 14.37
CA LEU A 82 -9.16 -5.67 14.93
C LEU A 82 -10.41 -5.60 15.81
N THR A 83 -11.48 -6.28 15.44
CA THR A 83 -12.70 -6.35 16.24
C THR A 83 -12.45 -7.06 17.57
N MET A 84 -11.76 -8.18 17.55
CA MET A 84 -11.40 -8.92 18.75
C MET A 84 -10.51 -8.09 19.68
N LYS A 85 -9.55 -7.38 19.12
CA LYS A 85 -8.68 -6.48 19.87
C LYS A 85 -9.47 -5.36 20.54
N ARG A 86 -10.45 -4.80 19.83
CA ARG A 86 -11.30 -3.73 20.35
C ARG A 86 -12.18 -4.21 21.50
N LEU A 87 -12.59 -5.47 21.48
CA LEU A 87 -13.40 -6.09 22.54
C LEU A 87 -12.56 -6.58 23.72
N GLY A 88 -11.26 -6.29 23.74
CA GLY A 88 -10.36 -6.71 24.81
C GLY A 88 -9.86 -8.14 24.70
N LYS A 89 -10.12 -8.81 23.61
CA LYS A 89 -9.59 -10.14 23.36
C LYS A 89 -8.22 -10.00 22.71
N THR A 90 -7.28 -10.82 23.14
CA THR A 90 -5.92 -10.77 22.60
C THR A 90 -5.57 -12.07 21.91
N ILE A 91 -4.80 -11.96 20.85
CA ILE A 91 -4.18 -13.11 20.21
C ILE A 91 -2.92 -13.43 21.01
N THR A 92 -2.92 -14.59 21.67
CA THR A 92 -1.83 -14.99 22.54
C THR A 92 -0.79 -15.83 21.83
N ASN A 93 -1.11 -16.33 20.66
CA ASN A 93 -0.21 -17.16 19.87
C ASN A 93 0.54 -16.30 18.86
N GLU A 94 1.85 -16.36 18.92
CA GLU A 94 2.74 -15.58 18.07
C GLU A 94 2.54 -15.89 16.57
N LYS A 95 2.22 -17.13 16.23
CA LYS A 95 1.91 -17.51 14.84
C LYS A 95 0.68 -16.79 14.31
N GLU A 96 -0.33 -16.61 15.13
CA GLU A 96 -1.53 -15.87 14.75
C GLU A 96 -1.22 -14.41 14.48
N ARG A 97 -0.33 -13.82 15.27
CA ARG A 97 0.13 -12.45 15.05
C ARG A 97 0.81 -12.30 13.70
N ILE A 98 1.66 -13.25 13.34
CA ILE A 98 2.39 -13.22 12.09
C ILE A 98 1.42 -13.28 10.91
N GLN A 99 0.35 -14.07 11.00
CA GLN A 99 -0.67 -14.15 9.96
C GLN A 99 -1.31 -12.80 9.65
N TYR A 100 -1.53 -11.98 10.67
CA TYR A 100 -2.19 -10.69 10.51
C TYR A 100 -1.22 -9.56 10.13
N ASN A 101 0.07 -9.75 10.33
CA ASN A 101 1.09 -8.75 10.04
C ASN A 101 1.76 -8.93 8.69
N THR A 102 1.47 -9.97 7.97
CA THR A 102 1.99 -10.25 6.63
C THR A 102 0.88 -10.11 5.58
#